data_a520d1d78891839f9154f60d51783194
#
_entry.id   a520d1d78891839f9154f60d51783194
#
_cell.length_a   1.000
_cell.length_b   1.000
_cell.length_c   1.000
_cell.angle_alpha   90.00
_cell.angle_beta   90.00
_cell.angle_gamma   90.00
#
_symmetry.space_group_name_H-M   'P 1'
#
loop_
_entity.id
_entity.type
_entity.pdbx_description
1 polymer ?
#
loop_
_entity_poly.entity_id
_entity_poly.type
_entity_poly.pdbx_seq_one_letter_code
_entity_poly.pdbx_strand_id
1 'polypeptide(L)'
;MRVLAITKIFPNAAEPLSAPFNRQQFAALAKRCELEVMATIPWFPGAGLVSRWSSAGKLATVPRREEIAGIPVSHPRTLFVPRLAHVAWGPLYAASIAPAMRRYRGKVDVVLGSWAYPDGFAAVVAARLLGVPCVVKLHGSDINVIAKLPGPRRLTAWALSHAERVVAVSRALADEVVALGVARDRLTVVMNGVDGELFHPRDRAAARAALGLPAGPLALYVGNLKSDKGVLDLAAAWRGVARELPGASLAIVGGGPARGELEAVLPPRATLVGPQPLTAIPTWMAACDVLVLPSHAEGTPNVVLEALACGRRVVASAVGGIPDLITSPVLGALVPPRAPEALAAALTDALRTPYAPEAVAELGARGGWEPSAAALHAVLVAATGASVGGVR
;
A
#
# COMPACT_ATOMS: atom_id res chain seq x y z
N MET A 1 -11.88 -22.22 -8.31
CA MET A 1 -11.71 -21.06 -9.21
C MET A 1 -10.21 -20.83 -9.43
N ARG A 2 -9.79 -20.66 -10.68
CA ARG A 2 -8.39 -20.45 -11.06
C ARG A 2 -8.19 -18.99 -11.43
N VAL A 3 -7.34 -18.30 -10.68
CA VAL A 3 -7.08 -16.85 -10.79
C VAL A 3 -5.69 -16.60 -11.33
N LEU A 4 -5.56 -15.76 -12.35
CA LEU A 4 -4.29 -15.21 -12.80
C LEU A 4 -4.20 -13.75 -12.34
N ALA A 5 -3.34 -13.46 -11.36
CA ALA A 5 -3.05 -12.10 -10.94
C ALA A 5 -1.92 -11.52 -11.79
N ILE A 6 -2.12 -10.35 -12.37
CA ILE A 6 -1.14 -9.62 -13.19
C ILE A 6 -0.78 -8.32 -12.49
N THR A 7 0.50 -8.15 -12.14
CA THR A 7 1.01 -6.96 -11.45
C THR A 7 2.51 -6.78 -11.66
N LYS A 8 3.00 -5.55 -11.55
CA LYS A 8 4.44 -5.24 -11.42
C LYS A 8 4.87 -5.06 -9.97
N ILE A 9 3.90 -4.90 -9.05
CA ILE A 9 4.14 -4.64 -7.63
C ILE A 9 3.92 -5.92 -6.80
N PHE A 10 4.89 -6.81 -6.87
CA PHE A 10 4.95 -8.03 -6.08
C PHE A 10 6.40 -8.29 -5.66
N PRO A 11 6.65 -8.94 -4.51
CA PRO A 11 8.01 -9.30 -4.12
C PRO A 11 8.70 -10.18 -5.17
N ASN A 12 10.00 -10.15 -5.17
CA ASN A 12 10.84 -11.02 -5.99
C ASN A 12 12.20 -11.23 -5.32
N ALA A 13 13.03 -12.12 -5.83
CA ALA A 13 14.33 -12.43 -5.25
C ALA A 13 15.28 -11.23 -5.09
N ALA A 14 15.15 -10.20 -5.92
CA ALA A 14 15.97 -8.97 -5.82
C ALA A 14 15.37 -7.93 -4.86
N GLU A 15 14.04 -7.95 -4.67
CA GLU A 15 13.28 -7.01 -3.84
C GLU A 15 12.26 -7.77 -2.95
N PRO A 16 12.70 -8.58 -1.98
CA PRO A 16 11.84 -9.46 -1.19
C PRO A 16 10.87 -8.71 -0.26
N LEU A 17 11.13 -7.44 0.03
CA LEU A 17 10.29 -6.58 0.88
C LEU A 17 9.36 -5.66 0.07
N SER A 18 9.34 -5.78 -1.26
CA SER A 18 8.48 -4.99 -2.13
C SER A 18 7.01 -5.36 -1.93
N ALA A 19 6.13 -4.37 -1.94
CA ALA A 19 4.66 -4.52 -1.90
C ALA A 19 4.16 -5.60 -0.90
N PRO A 20 4.49 -5.50 0.40
CA PRO A 20 4.12 -6.52 1.40
C PRO A 20 2.60 -6.73 1.49
N PHE A 21 1.81 -5.71 1.23
CA PHE A 21 0.35 -5.77 1.22
C PHE A 21 -0.20 -6.72 0.12
N ASN A 22 0.39 -6.72 -1.08
CA ASN A 22 -0.01 -7.66 -2.13
C ASN A 22 0.40 -9.09 -1.77
N ARG A 23 1.61 -9.28 -1.22
CA ARG A 23 2.05 -10.60 -0.76
C ARG A 23 1.10 -11.17 0.28
N GLN A 24 0.76 -10.39 1.30
CA GLN A 24 -0.09 -10.85 2.40
C GLN A 24 -1.53 -11.15 1.93
N GLN A 25 -2.13 -10.23 1.14
CA GLN A 25 -3.47 -10.45 0.61
C GLN A 25 -3.53 -11.64 -0.35
N PHE A 26 -2.54 -11.80 -1.22
CA PHE A 26 -2.52 -12.91 -2.17
C PHE A 26 -2.22 -14.25 -1.48
N ALA A 27 -1.39 -14.27 -0.42
CA ALA A 27 -1.21 -15.46 0.41
C ALA A 27 -2.53 -15.90 1.08
N ALA A 28 -3.32 -14.96 1.60
CA ALA A 28 -4.63 -15.25 2.14
C ALA A 28 -5.65 -15.64 1.03
N LEU A 29 -5.58 -15.03 -0.15
CA LEU A 29 -6.42 -15.38 -1.30
C LEU A 29 -6.12 -16.78 -1.85
N ALA A 30 -4.85 -17.18 -1.87
CA ALA A 30 -4.43 -18.51 -2.34
C ALA A 30 -4.97 -19.67 -1.50
N LYS A 31 -5.40 -19.41 -0.25
CA LYS A 31 -6.11 -20.39 0.58
C LYS A 31 -7.56 -20.63 0.13
N ARG A 32 -8.11 -19.77 -0.76
CA ARG A 32 -9.51 -19.75 -1.20
C ARG A 32 -9.69 -20.11 -2.67
N CYS A 33 -8.62 -20.02 -3.47
CA CYS A 33 -8.64 -20.32 -4.90
C CYS A 33 -7.26 -20.75 -5.38
N GLU A 34 -7.19 -21.36 -6.55
CA GLU A 34 -5.94 -21.62 -7.25
C GLU A 34 -5.41 -20.30 -7.82
N LEU A 35 -4.36 -19.75 -7.23
CA LEU A 35 -3.77 -18.47 -7.60
C LEU A 35 -2.40 -18.65 -8.23
N GLU A 36 -2.19 -18.11 -9.44
CA GLU A 36 -0.87 -17.88 -10.03
C GLU A 36 -0.66 -16.37 -10.19
N VAL A 37 0.55 -15.91 -9.88
CA VAL A 37 0.93 -14.49 -10.02
C VAL A 37 1.87 -14.32 -11.20
N MET A 38 1.53 -13.40 -12.09
CA MET A 38 2.42 -12.90 -13.13
C MET A 38 2.96 -11.52 -12.69
N ALA A 39 4.10 -11.55 -11.99
CA ALA A 39 4.79 -10.36 -11.49
C ALA A 39 5.84 -9.91 -12.52
N THR A 40 5.49 -8.95 -13.37
CA THR A 40 6.34 -8.56 -14.49
C THR A 40 7.55 -7.74 -14.07
N ILE A 41 8.65 -7.94 -14.77
CA ILE A 41 9.92 -7.23 -14.54
C ILE A 41 10.17 -6.25 -15.69
N PRO A 42 10.33 -4.94 -15.42
CA PRO A 42 10.73 -3.97 -16.44
C PRO A 42 12.06 -4.36 -17.08
N TRP A 43 12.11 -4.32 -18.41
CA TRP A 43 13.30 -4.66 -19.16
C TRP A 43 13.47 -3.72 -20.36
N PHE A 44 14.72 -3.43 -20.72
CA PHE A 44 15.09 -2.75 -21.95
C PHE A 44 16.39 -3.35 -22.51
N PRO A 45 16.66 -3.25 -23.83
CA PRO A 45 17.92 -3.70 -24.41
C PRO A 45 19.12 -3.04 -23.71
N GLY A 46 20.09 -3.86 -23.27
CA GLY A 46 21.24 -3.37 -22.50
C GLY A 46 21.02 -3.26 -20.98
N ALA A 47 19.86 -3.60 -20.43
CA ALA A 47 19.62 -3.56 -18.99
C ALA A 47 20.65 -4.35 -18.17
N GLY A 48 21.18 -5.45 -18.68
CA GLY A 48 22.22 -6.26 -18.05
C GLY A 48 23.60 -5.55 -17.97
N LEU A 49 23.89 -4.63 -18.89
CA LEU A 49 25.18 -3.89 -18.90
C LEU A 49 25.22 -2.81 -17.80
N VAL A 50 24.08 -2.30 -17.37
CA VAL A 50 23.95 -1.28 -16.32
C VAL A 50 23.57 -1.88 -14.97
N SER A 51 23.72 -3.21 -14.79
CA SER A 51 23.27 -3.96 -13.62
C SER A 51 23.84 -3.49 -12.29
N ARG A 52 25.07 -3.00 -12.27
CA ARG A 52 25.74 -2.54 -11.06
C ARG A 52 25.34 -1.14 -10.61
N TRP A 53 24.68 -0.35 -11.47
CA TRP A 53 24.48 1.09 -11.29
C TRP A 53 23.01 1.53 -11.29
N SER A 54 22.09 0.60 -11.58
CA SER A 54 20.66 0.95 -11.66
C SER A 54 19.77 -0.11 -11.01
N SER A 55 18.61 0.31 -10.50
CA SER A 55 17.56 -0.59 -10.00
C SER A 55 17.08 -1.59 -11.08
N ALA A 56 17.01 -1.16 -12.34
CA ALA A 56 16.66 -2.02 -13.46
C ALA A 56 17.66 -3.18 -13.66
N GLY A 57 18.93 -2.97 -13.34
CA GLY A 57 19.94 -4.01 -13.41
C GLY A 57 19.81 -5.05 -12.30
N LYS A 58 19.48 -4.64 -11.08
CA LYS A 58 19.17 -5.58 -9.99
C LYS A 58 18.01 -6.48 -10.37
N LEU A 59 16.97 -5.93 -10.97
CA LEU A 59 15.80 -6.67 -11.42
C LEU A 59 16.10 -7.64 -12.60
N ALA A 60 17.17 -7.44 -13.35
CA ALA A 60 17.58 -8.36 -14.40
C ALA A 60 17.98 -9.75 -13.86
N THR A 61 18.41 -9.84 -12.60
CA THR A 61 18.81 -11.10 -11.93
C THR A 61 17.63 -11.92 -11.44
N VAL A 62 16.41 -11.37 -11.40
CA VAL A 62 15.21 -12.08 -10.94
C VAL A 62 14.96 -13.29 -11.83
N PRO A 63 14.76 -14.49 -11.24
CA PRO A 63 14.48 -15.71 -12.02
C PRO A 63 13.18 -15.57 -12.81
N ARG A 64 13.01 -16.39 -13.87
CA ARG A 64 11.77 -16.33 -14.64
C ARG A 64 10.57 -16.94 -13.93
N ARG A 65 10.80 -17.78 -12.94
CA ARG A 65 9.79 -18.40 -12.09
C ARG A 65 10.39 -18.59 -10.69
N GLU A 66 9.57 -18.37 -9.70
CA GLU A 66 9.86 -18.66 -8.29
C GLU A 66 8.56 -18.99 -7.55
N GLU A 67 8.66 -19.36 -6.31
CA GLU A 67 7.53 -19.55 -5.41
C GLU A 67 7.66 -18.56 -4.25
N ILE A 68 6.59 -17.80 -3.97
CA ILE A 68 6.57 -16.79 -2.91
C ILE A 68 5.34 -17.00 -2.06
N ALA A 69 5.53 -17.29 -0.78
CA ALA A 69 4.45 -17.59 0.16
C ALA A 69 3.52 -18.73 -0.32
N GLY A 70 4.08 -19.78 -0.94
CA GLY A 70 3.33 -20.91 -1.48
C GLY A 70 2.61 -20.62 -2.79
N ILE A 71 2.84 -19.44 -3.40
CA ILE A 71 2.18 -19.04 -4.64
C ILE A 71 3.18 -19.17 -5.80
N PRO A 72 2.82 -19.87 -6.91
CA PRO A 72 3.61 -19.86 -8.12
C PRO A 72 3.67 -18.46 -8.74
N VAL A 73 4.88 -17.94 -8.96
CA VAL A 73 5.11 -16.61 -9.53
C VAL A 73 5.91 -16.72 -10.82
N SER A 74 5.42 -16.09 -11.87
CA SER A 74 6.13 -15.96 -13.14
C SER A 74 6.56 -14.52 -13.38
N HIS A 75 7.79 -14.31 -13.87
CA HIS A 75 8.40 -13.01 -14.12
C HIS A 75 8.69 -12.78 -15.61
N PRO A 76 7.67 -12.56 -16.45
CA PRO A 76 7.92 -12.15 -17.84
C PRO A 76 8.60 -10.78 -17.85
N ARG A 77 9.51 -10.61 -18.80
CA ARG A 77 10.15 -9.31 -19.03
C ARG A 77 9.23 -8.44 -19.87
N THR A 78 8.97 -7.21 -19.39
CA THR A 78 8.13 -6.25 -20.10
C THR A 78 8.98 -5.11 -20.62
N LEU A 79 8.81 -4.77 -21.89
CA LEU A 79 9.53 -3.65 -22.47
C LEU A 79 9.13 -2.36 -21.77
N PHE A 80 10.13 -1.67 -21.22
CA PHE A 80 9.96 -0.43 -20.48
C PHE A 80 10.92 0.63 -21.01
N VAL A 81 10.38 1.77 -21.42
CA VAL A 81 11.15 2.92 -21.88
C VAL A 81 11.09 4.00 -20.79
N PRO A 82 12.19 4.21 -20.03
CA PRO A 82 12.22 5.21 -18.96
C PRO A 82 11.99 6.63 -19.50
N ARG A 83 11.25 7.45 -18.75
CA ARG A 83 11.04 8.89 -18.99
C ARG A 83 10.37 9.28 -20.33
N LEU A 84 10.12 8.34 -21.24
CA LEU A 84 9.43 8.58 -22.49
C LEU A 84 8.09 7.87 -22.48
N ALA A 85 7.05 8.57 -22.98
CA ALA A 85 5.77 8.00 -23.35
C ALA A 85 5.08 7.15 -22.26
N HIS A 86 4.74 7.74 -21.11
CA HIS A 86 3.90 7.09 -20.08
C HIS A 86 2.64 6.42 -20.68
N VAL A 87 2.14 6.96 -21.80
CA VAL A 87 1.02 6.40 -22.58
C VAL A 87 1.35 5.02 -23.16
N ALA A 88 2.59 4.79 -23.58
CA ALA A 88 2.98 3.53 -24.22
C ALA A 88 3.19 2.39 -23.23
N TRP A 89 3.30 2.67 -21.92
CA TRP A 89 3.59 1.63 -20.91
C TRP A 89 2.54 0.52 -20.89
N GLY A 90 1.25 0.85 -20.93
CA GLY A 90 0.18 -0.14 -20.94
C GLY A 90 0.19 -1.01 -22.20
N PRO A 91 0.17 -0.45 -23.41
CA PRO A 91 0.29 -1.19 -24.65
C PRO A 91 1.56 -2.05 -24.75
N LEU A 92 2.73 -1.53 -24.37
CA LEU A 92 3.99 -2.29 -24.37
C LEU A 92 3.95 -3.44 -23.37
N TYR A 93 3.37 -3.21 -22.19
CA TYR A 93 3.17 -4.24 -21.19
C TYR A 93 2.26 -5.35 -21.74
N ALA A 94 1.08 -5.00 -22.26
CA ALA A 94 0.14 -5.95 -22.82
C ALA A 94 0.77 -6.77 -23.96
N ALA A 95 1.48 -6.10 -24.88
CA ALA A 95 2.19 -6.77 -25.99
C ALA A 95 3.27 -7.74 -25.46
N SER A 96 4.00 -7.34 -24.42
CA SER A 96 5.06 -8.17 -23.83
C SER A 96 4.55 -9.45 -23.19
N ILE A 97 3.35 -9.43 -22.57
CA ILE A 97 2.77 -10.62 -21.91
C ILE A 97 1.86 -11.44 -22.84
N ALA A 98 1.38 -10.87 -23.94
CA ALA A 98 0.43 -11.54 -24.86
C ALA A 98 0.88 -12.95 -25.33
N PRO A 99 2.16 -13.19 -25.69
CA PRO A 99 2.61 -14.54 -26.06
C PRO A 99 2.44 -15.56 -24.93
N ALA A 100 2.59 -15.14 -23.67
CA ALA A 100 2.43 -16.01 -22.51
C ALA A 100 0.97 -16.43 -22.28
N MET A 101 0.00 -15.67 -22.78
CA MET A 101 -1.43 -15.96 -22.58
C MET A 101 -1.85 -17.29 -23.21
N ARG A 102 -1.15 -17.75 -24.25
CA ARG A 102 -1.45 -19.05 -24.90
C ARG A 102 -1.45 -20.22 -23.92
N ARG A 103 -0.55 -20.21 -22.91
CA ARG A 103 -0.43 -21.29 -21.90
C ARG A 103 -1.58 -21.28 -20.88
N TYR A 104 -2.31 -20.16 -20.76
CA TYR A 104 -3.40 -19.99 -19.80
C TYR A 104 -4.79 -20.23 -20.39
N ARG A 105 -4.90 -20.43 -21.72
CA ARG A 105 -6.19 -20.71 -22.37
C ARG A 105 -6.86 -21.93 -21.76
N GLY A 106 -8.12 -21.79 -21.33
CA GLY A 106 -8.91 -22.83 -20.67
C GLY A 106 -8.43 -23.23 -19.26
N LYS A 107 -7.39 -22.54 -18.73
CA LYS A 107 -6.80 -22.83 -17.42
C LYS A 107 -7.03 -21.75 -16.39
N VAL A 108 -7.67 -20.65 -16.77
CA VAL A 108 -7.94 -19.50 -15.91
C VAL A 108 -9.42 -19.16 -16.03
N ASP A 109 -10.07 -18.87 -14.93
CA ASP A 109 -11.47 -18.52 -14.85
C ASP A 109 -11.68 -17.00 -14.75
N VAL A 110 -10.70 -16.26 -14.20
CA VAL A 110 -10.72 -14.80 -14.05
C VAL A 110 -9.30 -14.24 -13.98
N VAL A 111 -9.10 -13.03 -14.53
CA VAL A 111 -7.84 -12.27 -14.41
C VAL A 111 -8.03 -11.17 -13.36
N LEU A 112 -7.07 -11.05 -12.44
CA LEU A 112 -6.98 -9.96 -11.47
C LEU A 112 -5.82 -9.03 -11.84
N GLY A 113 -6.11 -7.80 -12.26
CA GLY A 113 -5.11 -6.74 -12.40
C GLY A 113 -4.92 -6.04 -11.05
N SER A 114 -3.70 -6.02 -10.51
CA SER A 114 -3.44 -5.34 -9.24
C SER A 114 -2.55 -4.11 -9.49
N TRP A 115 -3.16 -2.98 -9.61
CA TRP A 115 -2.74 -1.64 -10.02
C TRP A 115 -3.47 -1.19 -11.28
N ALA A 116 -3.96 0.08 -11.33
CA ALA A 116 -4.79 0.53 -12.45
C ALA A 116 -4.04 0.59 -13.80
N TYR A 117 -2.88 1.25 -13.81
CA TYR A 117 -2.10 1.45 -15.03
C TYR A 117 -0.58 1.42 -14.73
N PRO A 118 0.21 0.67 -15.48
CA PRO A 118 -0.13 -0.06 -16.72
C PRO A 118 -0.73 -1.45 -16.52
N ASP A 119 -0.74 -1.99 -15.30
CA ASP A 119 -1.05 -3.39 -14.97
C ASP A 119 -2.50 -3.74 -15.30
N GLY A 120 -3.47 -2.94 -14.85
CA GLY A 120 -4.90 -3.14 -15.10
C GLY A 120 -5.24 -3.06 -16.60
N PHE A 121 -4.58 -2.15 -17.34
CA PHE A 121 -4.72 -2.12 -18.78
C PHE A 121 -4.26 -3.45 -19.42
N ALA A 122 -3.09 -3.94 -19.06
CA ALA A 122 -2.56 -5.20 -19.57
C ALA A 122 -3.40 -6.40 -19.11
N ALA A 123 -3.94 -6.39 -17.89
CA ALA A 123 -4.82 -7.41 -17.36
C ALA A 123 -6.14 -7.50 -18.14
N VAL A 124 -6.76 -6.37 -18.48
CA VAL A 124 -7.97 -6.33 -19.30
C VAL A 124 -7.70 -6.88 -20.72
N VAL A 125 -6.57 -6.50 -21.32
CA VAL A 125 -6.18 -7.06 -22.63
C VAL A 125 -5.94 -8.57 -22.53
N ALA A 126 -5.23 -9.04 -21.49
CA ALA A 126 -4.98 -10.46 -21.26
C ALA A 126 -6.28 -11.24 -21.06
N ALA A 127 -7.21 -10.73 -20.27
CA ALA A 127 -8.52 -11.35 -20.03
C ALA A 127 -9.32 -11.51 -21.33
N ARG A 128 -9.32 -10.48 -22.20
CA ARG A 128 -9.93 -10.55 -23.54
C ARG A 128 -9.30 -11.61 -24.42
N LEU A 129 -7.98 -11.74 -24.42
CA LEU A 129 -7.26 -12.79 -25.17
C LEU A 129 -7.59 -14.20 -24.67
N LEU A 130 -7.92 -14.32 -23.38
CA LEU A 130 -8.29 -15.59 -22.74
C LEU A 130 -9.81 -15.88 -22.83
N GLY A 131 -10.64 -14.88 -23.12
CA GLY A 131 -12.10 -15.01 -23.11
C GLY A 131 -12.69 -15.14 -21.71
N VAL A 132 -12.07 -14.49 -20.70
CA VAL A 132 -12.48 -14.54 -19.30
C VAL A 132 -12.71 -13.13 -18.73
N PRO A 133 -13.48 -12.96 -17.63
CA PRO A 133 -13.65 -11.67 -17.00
C PRO A 133 -12.36 -11.14 -16.36
N CYS A 134 -12.30 -9.81 -16.20
CA CYS A 134 -11.20 -9.11 -15.52
C CYS A 134 -11.72 -8.32 -14.32
N VAL A 135 -11.05 -8.46 -13.19
CA VAL A 135 -11.21 -7.58 -12.02
C VAL A 135 -9.96 -6.71 -11.89
N VAL A 136 -10.13 -5.40 -11.69
CA VAL A 136 -8.99 -4.49 -11.47
C VAL A 136 -9.04 -3.96 -10.04
N LYS A 137 -7.98 -4.23 -9.28
CA LYS A 137 -7.79 -3.72 -7.92
C LYS A 137 -6.86 -2.50 -7.93
N LEU A 138 -7.30 -1.45 -7.23
CA LEU A 138 -6.65 -0.15 -7.12
C LEU A 138 -6.01 0.02 -5.75
N HIS A 139 -4.91 0.80 -5.69
CA HIS A 139 -4.12 0.97 -4.47
C HIS A 139 -3.96 2.42 -4.00
N GLY A 140 -4.34 3.40 -4.82
CA GLY A 140 -4.33 4.83 -4.50
C GLY A 140 -3.41 5.62 -5.41
N SER A 141 -2.10 5.46 -5.37
CA SER A 141 -1.17 6.24 -6.20
C SER A 141 -1.31 5.96 -7.71
N ASP A 142 -1.87 4.85 -8.10
CA ASP A 142 -2.27 4.55 -9.49
C ASP A 142 -3.37 5.49 -10.02
N ILE A 143 -4.27 5.91 -9.16
CA ILE A 143 -5.33 6.88 -9.47
C ILE A 143 -4.88 8.30 -9.12
N ASN A 144 -4.40 8.51 -7.89
CA ASN A 144 -4.08 9.84 -7.36
C ASN A 144 -2.87 10.50 -8.04
N VAL A 145 -1.99 9.73 -8.67
CA VAL A 145 -0.78 10.22 -9.34
C VAL A 145 -0.80 9.89 -10.83
N ILE A 146 -0.86 8.60 -11.18
CA ILE A 146 -0.69 8.17 -12.58
C ILE A 146 -1.89 8.56 -13.44
N ALA A 147 -3.11 8.39 -12.96
CA ALA A 147 -4.32 8.77 -13.69
C ALA A 147 -4.54 10.30 -13.79
N LYS A 148 -3.69 11.12 -13.17
CA LYS A 148 -3.69 12.58 -13.39
C LYS A 148 -2.92 13.01 -14.64
N LEU A 149 -2.05 12.15 -15.16
CA LEU A 149 -1.35 12.41 -16.42
C LEU A 149 -2.30 12.19 -17.61
N PRO A 150 -2.36 13.11 -18.61
CA PRO A 150 -3.40 13.11 -19.65
C PRO A 150 -3.51 11.79 -20.44
N GLY A 151 -2.39 11.21 -20.84
CA GLY A 151 -2.37 9.96 -21.59
C GLY A 151 -2.72 8.74 -20.75
N PRO A 152 -2.01 8.45 -19.65
CA PRO A 152 -2.35 7.41 -18.71
C PRO A 152 -3.79 7.48 -18.19
N ARG A 153 -4.34 8.69 -17.97
CA ARG A 153 -5.75 8.88 -17.57
C ARG A 153 -6.72 8.23 -18.54
N ARG A 154 -6.56 8.45 -19.85
CA ARG A 154 -7.45 7.88 -20.88
C ARG A 154 -7.36 6.35 -20.88
N LEU A 155 -6.17 5.80 -20.79
CA LEU A 155 -5.97 4.36 -20.79
C LEU A 155 -6.40 3.70 -19.48
N THR A 156 -6.26 4.38 -18.36
CA THR A 156 -6.84 3.97 -17.07
C THR A 156 -8.36 3.94 -17.16
N ALA A 157 -9.00 5.01 -17.60
CA ALA A 157 -10.46 5.07 -17.76
C ALA A 157 -10.95 3.95 -18.70
N TRP A 158 -10.25 3.73 -19.81
CA TRP A 158 -10.55 2.64 -20.73
C TRP A 158 -10.44 1.28 -20.02
N ALA A 159 -9.35 1.00 -19.31
CA ALA A 159 -9.16 -0.27 -18.61
C ALA A 159 -10.26 -0.50 -17.56
N LEU A 160 -10.57 0.51 -16.75
CA LEU A 160 -11.59 0.42 -15.71
C LEU A 160 -13.01 0.26 -16.28
N SER A 161 -13.32 0.91 -17.43
CA SER A 161 -14.61 0.77 -18.10
C SER A 161 -14.79 -0.62 -18.74
N HIS A 162 -13.71 -1.35 -18.99
CA HIS A 162 -13.72 -2.68 -19.62
C HIS A 162 -13.42 -3.82 -18.62
N ALA A 163 -13.11 -3.50 -17.37
CA ALA A 163 -13.05 -4.49 -16.29
C ALA A 163 -14.46 -4.91 -15.88
N GLU A 164 -14.70 -6.16 -15.58
CA GLU A 164 -16.01 -6.66 -15.12
C GLU A 164 -16.37 -6.06 -13.76
N ARG A 165 -15.39 -5.98 -12.85
CA ARG A 165 -15.50 -5.34 -11.54
C ARG A 165 -14.24 -4.55 -11.24
N VAL A 166 -14.39 -3.51 -10.42
CA VAL A 166 -13.29 -2.69 -9.93
C VAL A 166 -13.29 -2.73 -8.40
N VAL A 167 -12.13 -2.93 -7.81
CA VAL A 167 -11.95 -2.95 -6.36
C VAL A 167 -11.10 -1.75 -5.95
N ALA A 168 -11.64 -0.91 -5.07
CA ALA A 168 -10.93 0.20 -4.45
C ALA A 168 -10.56 -0.13 -3.00
N VAL A 169 -9.42 0.34 -2.51
CA VAL A 169 -8.98 0.09 -1.12
C VAL A 169 -9.57 1.08 -0.11
N SER A 170 -10.28 2.11 -0.55
CA SER A 170 -10.97 3.09 0.30
C SER A 170 -12.19 3.69 -0.40
N ARG A 171 -13.08 4.32 0.38
CA ARG A 171 -14.25 5.03 -0.16
C ARG A 171 -13.84 6.23 -1.01
N ALA A 172 -12.88 7.02 -0.52
CA ALA A 172 -12.36 8.17 -1.27
C ALA A 172 -11.80 7.74 -2.62
N LEU A 173 -11.06 6.61 -2.68
CA LEU A 173 -10.57 6.10 -3.95
C LEU A 173 -11.70 5.62 -4.86
N ALA A 174 -12.74 5.03 -4.31
CA ALA A 174 -13.93 4.64 -5.08
C ALA A 174 -14.64 5.86 -5.70
N ASP A 175 -14.75 6.98 -4.96
CA ASP A 175 -15.35 8.21 -5.46
C ASP A 175 -14.52 8.85 -6.59
N GLU A 176 -13.19 8.85 -6.49
CA GLU A 176 -12.28 9.27 -7.57
C GLU A 176 -12.47 8.42 -8.84
N VAL A 177 -12.73 7.13 -8.69
CA VAL A 177 -12.94 6.20 -9.82
C VAL A 177 -14.31 6.40 -10.45
N VAL A 178 -15.34 6.74 -9.69
CA VAL A 178 -16.65 7.16 -10.23
C VAL A 178 -16.48 8.43 -11.08
N ALA A 179 -15.66 9.39 -10.62
CA ALA A 179 -15.33 10.59 -11.40
C ALA A 179 -14.54 10.31 -12.70
N LEU A 180 -13.94 9.11 -12.83
CA LEU A 180 -13.34 8.64 -14.09
C LEU A 180 -14.34 7.93 -15.02
N GLY A 181 -15.63 7.84 -14.63
CA GLY A 181 -16.71 7.27 -15.43
C GLY A 181 -17.03 5.79 -15.16
N VAL A 182 -16.52 5.22 -14.07
CA VAL A 182 -16.89 3.85 -13.67
C VAL A 182 -18.22 3.87 -12.92
N ALA A 183 -19.14 3.01 -13.32
CA ALA A 183 -20.44 2.89 -12.65
C ALA A 183 -20.30 2.34 -11.22
N ARG A 184 -21.04 2.91 -10.27
CA ARG A 184 -20.94 2.61 -8.84
C ARG A 184 -21.24 1.14 -8.52
N ASP A 185 -22.14 0.51 -9.25
CA ASP A 185 -22.54 -0.91 -9.11
C ASP A 185 -21.44 -1.89 -9.52
N ARG A 186 -20.43 -1.43 -10.26
CA ARG A 186 -19.25 -2.20 -10.63
C ARG A 186 -18.09 -2.03 -9.67
N LEU A 187 -18.22 -1.13 -8.67
CA LEU A 187 -17.23 -0.78 -7.70
C LEU A 187 -17.49 -1.46 -6.36
N THR A 188 -16.45 -2.07 -5.79
CA THR A 188 -16.49 -2.63 -4.43
C THR A 188 -15.31 -2.08 -3.64
N VAL A 189 -15.55 -1.64 -2.39
CA VAL A 189 -14.49 -1.24 -1.48
C VAL A 189 -14.04 -2.46 -0.69
N VAL A 190 -12.76 -2.83 -0.86
CA VAL A 190 -12.10 -3.91 -0.11
C VAL A 190 -10.86 -3.32 0.54
N MET A 191 -10.97 -2.99 1.81
CA MET A 191 -9.86 -2.42 2.57
C MET A 191 -8.75 -3.45 2.77
N ASN A 192 -7.52 -2.96 2.93
CA ASN A 192 -6.39 -3.80 3.30
C ASN A 192 -6.59 -4.39 4.70
N GLY A 193 -5.97 -5.53 4.96
CA GLY A 193 -5.88 -6.13 6.29
C GLY A 193 -4.59 -5.74 7.00
N VAL A 194 -4.44 -6.24 8.22
CA VAL A 194 -3.22 -6.16 9.01
C VAL A 194 -2.83 -7.56 9.48
N ASP A 195 -1.53 -7.81 9.61
CA ASP A 195 -1.02 -9.04 10.19
C ASP A 195 -1.13 -8.98 11.72
N GLY A 196 -2.20 -9.56 12.27
CA GLY A 196 -2.47 -9.54 13.72
C GLY A 196 -1.51 -10.41 14.55
N GLU A 197 -0.78 -11.35 13.93
CA GLU A 197 0.28 -12.09 14.63
C GLU A 197 1.52 -11.20 14.83
N LEU A 198 1.78 -10.33 13.86
CA LEU A 198 2.90 -9.41 13.91
C LEU A 198 2.55 -8.12 14.66
N PHE A 199 1.40 -7.52 14.37
CA PHE A 199 0.93 -6.23 14.90
C PHE A 199 -0.18 -6.45 15.93
N HIS A 200 0.16 -6.40 17.20
CA HIS A 200 -0.76 -6.51 18.33
C HIS A 200 -0.22 -5.69 19.51
N PRO A 201 -1.03 -5.38 20.53
CA PRO A 201 -0.57 -4.68 21.71
C PRO A 201 0.58 -5.41 22.40
N ARG A 202 1.64 -4.66 22.76
CA ARG A 202 2.83 -5.16 23.44
C ARG A 202 3.19 -4.20 24.58
N ASP A 203 3.96 -4.68 25.55
CA ASP A 203 4.45 -3.87 26.65
C ASP A 203 5.33 -2.71 26.14
N ARG A 204 4.91 -1.48 26.50
CA ARG A 204 5.57 -0.25 26.07
C ARG A 204 6.92 -0.05 26.75
N ALA A 205 7.02 -0.40 28.04
CA ALA A 205 8.26 -0.20 28.79
C ALA A 205 9.35 -1.15 28.29
N ALA A 206 9.01 -2.41 28.05
CA ALA A 206 9.91 -3.38 27.45
C ALA A 206 10.36 -2.99 26.04
N ALA A 207 9.43 -2.48 25.21
CA ALA A 207 9.76 -2.02 23.88
C ALA A 207 10.71 -0.81 23.89
N ARG A 208 10.50 0.14 24.78
CA ARG A 208 11.40 1.30 24.95
C ARG A 208 12.77 0.90 25.46
N ALA A 209 12.85 -0.02 26.40
CA ALA A 209 14.12 -0.55 26.89
C ALA A 209 14.91 -1.24 25.78
N ALA A 210 14.24 -2.07 24.97
CA ALA A 210 14.85 -2.76 23.84
C ALA A 210 15.39 -1.80 22.77
N LEU A 211 14.78 -0.63 22.60
CA LEU A 211 15.21 0.39 21.63
C LEU A 211 16.12 1.46 22.22
N GLY A 212 16.44 1.39 23.53
CA GLY A 212 17.25 2.40 24.22
C GLY A 212 16.62 3.80 24.23
N LEU A 213 15.28 3.88 24.24
CA LEU A 213 14.55 5.13 24.15
C LEU A 213 14.35 5.77 25.53
N PRO A 214 14.39 7.13 25.64
CA PRO A 214 14.18 7.80 26.89
C PRO A 214 12.74 7.66 27.41
N ALA A 215 12.57 7.87 28.71
CA ALA A 215 11.24 8.08 29.27
C ALA A 215 10.65 9.39 28.73
N GLY A 216 9.31 9.48 28.66
CA GLY A 216 8.62 10.67 28.16
C GLY A 216 7.79 10.38 26.92
N PRO A 217 6.96 11.35 26.49
CA PRO A 217 6.09 11.18 25.32
C PRO A 217 6.88 10.93 24.03
N LEU A 218 6.44 9.97 23.24
CA LEU A 218 7.10 9.58 21.96
C LEU A 218 6.09 9.56 20.82
N ALA A 219 6.30 10.44 19.84
CA ALA A 219 5.65 10.35 18.54
C ALA A 219 6.49 9.50 17.58
N LEU A 220 5.83 8.74 16.73
CA LEU A 220 6.47 7.86 15.75
C LEU A 220 5.96 8.17 14.35
N TYR A 221 6.86 8.35 13.40
CA TYR A 221 6.57 8.28 11.96
C TYR A 221 7.19 7.01 11.39
N VAL A 222 6.44 6.27 10.59
CA VAL A 222 6.94 5.12 9.84
C VAL A 222 6.50 5.23 8.40
N GLY A 223 7.45 5.28 7.46
CA GLY A 223 7.12 5.35 6.04
C GLY A 223 8.27 5.83 5.15
N ASN A 224 8.00 5.90 3.84
CA ASN A 224 8.95 6.46 2.89
C ASN A 224 9.13 7.97 3.12
N LEU A 225 10.38 8.43 3.13
CA LEU A 225 10.70 9.85 3.23
C LEU A 225 10.60 10.51 1.85
N LYS A 226 9.37 10.91 1.50
CA LYS A 226 9.02 11.63 0.27
C LYS A 226 8.23 12.89 0.62
N SER A 227 8.26 13.89 -0.26
CA SER A 227 7.56 15.17 -0.04
C SER A 227 6.05 14.98 0.09
N ASP A 228 5.46 14.08 -0.69
CA ASP A 228 4.02 13.75 -0.63
C ASP A 228 3.59 13.02 0.65
N LYS A 229 4.56 12.56 1.46
CA LYS A 229 4.32 11.99 2.79
C LYS A 229 4.37 13.03 3.92
N GLY A 230 4.53 14.31 3.59
CA GLY A 230 4.46 15.42 4.53
C GLY A 230 5.55 15.44 5.60
N VAL A 231 6.71 14.80 5.35
CA VAL A 231 7.79 14.69 6.34
C VAL A 231 8.38 16.05 6.72
N LEU A 232 8.33 17.02 5.82
CA LEU A 232 8.77 18.40 6.09
C LEU A 232 7.72 19.17 6.91
N ASP A 233 6.43 18.93 6.66
CA ASP A 233 5.35 19.47 7.49
C ASP A 233 5.44 18.93 8.92
N LEU A 234 5.82 17.64 9.07
CA LEU A 234 6.09 17.05 10.38
C LEU A 234 7.24 17.74 11.09
N ALA A 235 8.35 18.00 10.38
CA ALA A 235 9.50 18.72 10.97
C ALA A 235 9.12 20.14 11.40
N ALA A 236 8.31 20.83 10.61
CA ALA A 236 7.79 22.16 10.97
C ALA A 236 6.88 22.10 12.20
N ALA A 237 5.90 21.18 12.21
CA ALA A 237 4.97 20.97 13.32
C ALA A 237 5.69 20.59 14.62
N TRP A 238 6.70 19.71 14.54
CA TRP A 238 7.41 19.23 15.71
C TRP A 238 8.13 20.33 16.50
N ARG A 239 8.55 21.43 15.87
CA ARG A 239 9.10 22.58 16.57
C ARG A 239 8.12 23.19 17.57
N GLY A 240 6.83 23.22 17.24
CA GLY A 240 5.76 23.64 18.13
C GLY A 240 5.58 22.66 19.30
N VAL A 241 5.48 21.37 18.99
CA VAL A 241 5.34 20.30 19.99
C VAL A 241 6.52 20.31 20.97
N ALA A 242 7.76 20.40 20.49
CA ALA A 242 8.96 20.39 21.34
C ALA A 242 9.06 21.62 22.29
N ARG A 243 8.46 22.75 21.91
CA ARG A 243 8.35 23.93 22.79
C ARG A 243 7.35 23.71 23.91
N GLU A 244 6.20 23.13 23.59
CA GLU A 244 5.12 22.90 24.56
C GLU A 244 5.34 21.66 25.42
N LEU A 245 6.07 20.67 24.92
CA LEU A 245 6.41 19.41 25.58
C LEU A 245 7.92 19.15 25.50
N PRO A 246 8.73 19.84 26.33
CA PRO A 246 10.20 19.72 26.26
C PRO A 246 10.73 18.29 26.51
N GLY A 247 9.91 17.43 27.17
CA GLY A 247 10.22 16.02 27.39
C GLY A 247 9.87 15.07 26.23
N ALA A 248 9.12 15.55 25.23
CA ALA A 248 8.67 14.71 24.10
C ALA A 248 9.81 14.43 23.10
N SER A 249 9.73 13.29 22.43
CA SER A 249 10.65 12.85 21.36
C SER A 249 9.88 12.43 20.10
N LEU A 250 10.52 12.57 18.94
CA LEU A 250 10.01 12.10 17.66
C LEU A 250 10.99 11.10 17.07
N ALA A 251 10.52 9.89 16.78
CA ALA A 251 11.27 8.91 16.00
C ALA A 251 10.74 8.86 14.56
N ILE A 252 11.64 8.94 13.58
CA ILE A 252 11.31 8.88 12.16
C ILE A 252 11.97 7.64 11.57
N VAL A 253 11.16 6.63 11.30
CA VAL A 253 11.57 5.33 10.76
C VAL A 253 11.27 5.29 9.27
N GLY A 254 12.31 5.10 8.47
CA GLY A 254 12.20 4.97 7.03
C GLY A 254 13.35 5.58 6.26
N GLY A 255 13.26 5.50 4.95
CA GLY A 255 14.23 6.06 4.01
C GLY A 255 13.53 6.63 2.80
N GLY A 256 14.23 7.44 2.02
CA GLY A 256 13.67 8.02 0.81
C GLY A 256 14.41 9.28 0.34
N PRO A 257 13.99 9.81 -0.82
CA PRO A 257 14.70 10.94 -1.46
C PRO A 257 14.68 12.24 -0.65
N ALA A 258 13.68 12.44 0.22
CA ALA A 258 13.60 13.63 1.06
C ALA A 258 14.49 13.55 2.34
N ARG A 259 15.26 12.47 2.52
CA ARG A 259 16.09 12.29 3.72
C ARG A 259 17.04 13.45 3.94
N GLY A 260 17.81 13.84 2.92
CA GLY A 260 18.81 14.90 3.06
C GLY A 260 18.18 16.27 3.36
N GLU A 261 17.03 16.58 2.75
CA GLU A 261 16.29 17.80 3.04
C GLU A 261 15.74 17.81 4.48
N LEU A 262 15.23 16.66 4.93
CA LEU A 262 14.74 16.51 6.29
C LEU A 262 15.86 16.60 7.33
N GLU A 263 17.04 16.03 7.07
CA GLU A 263 18.23 16.13 7.92
C GLU A 263 18.65 17.59 8.14
N ALA A 264 18.60 18.41 7.08
CA ALA A 264 18.95 19.82 7.15
C ALA A 264 18.01 20.68 8.02
N VAL A 265 16.75 20.22 8.20
CA VAL A 265 15.73 20.94 8.98
C VAL A 265 15.28 20.19 10.23
N LEU A 266 15.98 19.14 10.61
CA LEU A 266 15.57 18.26 11.72
C LEU A 266 15.41 19.06 13.02
N PRO A 267 14.23 19.02 13.64
CA PRO A 267 13.99 19.79 14.86
C PRO A 267 14.61 19.11 16.08
N PRO A 268 14.75 19.83 17.20
CA PRO A 268 15.26 19.27 18.45
C PRO A 268 14.44 18.04 18.89
N ARG A 269 15.13 17.03 19.44
CA ARG A 269 14.55 15.78 19.94
C ARG A 269 13.81 14.94 18.88
N ALA A 270 14.06 15.20 17.59
CA ALA A 270 13.68 14.32 16.51
C ALA A 270 14.91 13.49 16.08
N THR A 271 14.69 12.21 15.82
CA THR A 271 15.74 11.26 15.42
C THR A 271 15.34 10.58 14.11
N LEU A 272 16.23 10.62 13.12
CA LEU A 272 16.12 9.83 11.90
C LEU A 272 16.74 8.45 12.13
N VAL A 273 15.88 7.47 12.38
CA VAL A 273 16.26 6.08 12.67
C VAL A 273 16.81 5.37 11.42
N GLY A 274 16.30 5.76 10.24
CA GLY A 274 16.58 5.06 8.99
C GLY A 274 15.63 3.89 8.72
N PRO A 275 15.82 3.17 7.60
CA PRO A 275 14.99 2.01 7.25
C PRO A 275 15.13 0.90 8.28
N GLN A 276 14.00 0.29 8.64
CA GLN A 276 13.93 -0.86 9.55
C GLN A 276 13.26 -2.05 8.86
N PRO A 277 13.63 -3.29 9.19
CA PRO A 277 12.90 -4.45 8.71
C PRO A 277 11.48 -4.48 9.26
N LEU A 278 10.53 -5.05 8.50
CA LEU A 278 9.12 -5.11 8.89
C LEU A 278 8.92 -5.74 10.30
N THR A 279 9.75 -6.72 10.64
CA THR A 279 9.72 -7.41 11.94
C THR A 279 10.12 -6.53 13.13
N ALA A 280 10.82 -5.41 12.90
CA ALA A 280 11.17 -4.45 13.94
C ALA A 280 10.08 -3.39 14.16
N ILE A 281 9.20 -3.15 13.16
CA ILE A 281 8.18 -2.10 13.23
C ILE A 281 7.23 -2.28 14.41
N PRO A 282 6.75 -3.49 14.77
CA PRO A 282 5.90 -3.68 15.95
C PRO A 282 6.54 -3.20 17.26
N THR A 283 7.86 -3.33 17.41
CA THR A 283 8.56 -2.82 18.59
C THR A 283 8.55 -1.29 18.64
N TRP A 284 8.76 -0.63 17.49
CA TRP A 284 8.63 0.83 17.39
C TRP A 284 7.20 1.28 17.67
N MET A 285 6.19 0.58 17.13
CA MET A 285 4.78 0.85 17.41
C MET A 285 4.47 0.69 18.89
N ALA A 286 4.95 -0.38 19.53
CA ALA A 286 4.74 -0.60 20.96
C ALA A 286 5.40 0.48 21.83
N ALA A 287 6.57 0.99 21.43
CA ALA A 287 7.31 2.01 22.17
C ALA A 287 6.65 3.40 22.12
N CYS A 288 5.93 3.75 21.06
CA CYS A 288 5.37 5.09 20.90
C CYS A 288 4.04 5.30 21.66
N ASP A 289 3.67 6.55 21.85
CA ASP A 289 2.37 6.98 22.39
C ASP A 289 1.39 7.33 21.27
N VAL A 290 1.90 7.84 20.13
CA VAL A 290 1.11 8.23 18.96
C VAL A 290 1.88 7.97 17.67
N LEU A 291 1.19 7.41 16.67
CA LEU A 291 1.69 7.43 15.29
C LEU A 291 1.29 8.74 14.62
N VAL A 292 2.19 9.34 13.84
CA VAL A 292 1.90 10.52 13.04
C VAL A 292 2.06 10.23 11.55
N LEU A 293 1.05 10.60 10.74
CA LEU A 293 1.06 10.42 9.29
C LEU A 293 0.52 11.65 8.57
N PRO A 294 1.36 12.67 8.29
CA PRO A 294 0.95 13.95 7.72
C PRO A 294 0.90 13.96 6.19
N SER A 295 0.56 12.84 5.58
CA SER A 295 0.58 12.64 4.14
C SER A 295 -0.31 13.63 3.39
N HIS A 296 0.09 14.00 2.17
CA HIS A 296 -0.70 14.84 1.27
C HIS A 296 -1.67 14.00 0.41
N ALA A 297 -1.38 12.73 0.23
CA ALA A 297 -2.23 11.78 -0.50
C ALA A 297 -1.97 10.35 -0.02
N GLU A 298 -3.04 9.56 0.14
CA GLU A 298 -2.97 8.13 0.47
C GLU A 298 -4.05 7.34 -0.29
N GLY A 299 -3.82 6.03 -0.41
CA GLY A 299 -4.89 5.07 -0.66
C GLY A 299 -5.49 4.63 0.67
N THR A 300 -5.14 3.42 1.12
CA THR A 300 -5.31 2.97 2.51
C THR A 300 -3.92 2.75 3.10
N PRO A 301 -3.45 3.60 4.01
CA PRO A 301 -2.10 3.47 4.57
C PRO A 301 -2.05 2.31 5.56
N ASN A 302 -1.30 1.25 5.24
CA ASN A 302 -1.15 0.08 6.11
C ASN A 302 -0.58 0.45 7.47
N VAL A 303 0.32 1.43 7.53
CA VAL A 303 0.93 1.88 8.79
C VAL A 303 -0.09 2.38 9.81
N VAL A 304 -1.22 2.93 9.36
CA VAL A 304 -2.33 3.31 10.25
C VAL A 304 -3.03 2.06 10.80
N LEU A 305 -3.31 1.08 9.94
CA LEU A 305 -3.87 -0.21 10.37
C LEU A 305 -2.95 -0.92 11.36
N GLU A 306 -1.66 -0.91 11.10
CA GLU A 306 -0.60 -1.49 11.94
C GLU A 306 -0.53 -0.80 13.31
N ALA A 307 -0.59 0.52 13.34
CA ALA A 307 -0.59 1.30 14.60
C ALA A 307 -1.85 1.03 15.43
N LEU A 308 -3.02 1.06 14.80
CA LEU A 308 -4.30 0.78 15.48
C LEU A 308 -4.32 -0.64 16.03
N ALA A 309 -3.84 -1.63 15.26
CA ALA A 309 -3.71 -3.01 15.72
C ALA A 309 -2.75 -3.16 16.92
N CYS A 310 -1.69 -2.34 16.98
CA CYS A 310 -0.79 -2.26 18.13
C CYS A 310 -1.36 -1.43 19.30
N GLY A 311 -2.60 -0.98 19.22
CA GLY A 311 -3.22 -0.14 20.24
C GLY A 311 -2.66 1.28 20.30
N ARG A 312 -2.18 1.83 19.17
CA ARG A 312 -1.62 3.19 19.13
C ARG A 312 -2.57 4.15 18.43
N ARG A 313 -2.84 5.29 19.10
CA ARG A 313 -3.57 6.41 18.50
C ARG A 313 -2.81 6.96 17.30
N VAL A 314 -3.56 7.53 16.39
CA VAL A 314 -2.98 8.09 15.15
C VAL A 314 -3.39 9.55 15.00
N VAL A 315 -2.42 10.43 14.75
CA VAL A 315 -2.66 11.80 14.27
C VAL A 315 -2.27 11.84 12.79
N ALA A 316 -3.22 12.10 11.92
CA ALA A 316 -2.98 12.02 10.49
C ALA A 316 -3.75 13.06 9.68
N SER A 317 -3.26 13.34 8.46
CA SER A 317 -4.00 14.17 7.51
C SER A 317 -5.29 13.50 7.05
N ALA A 318 -6.37 14.29 6.91
CA ALA A 318 -7.67 13.84 6.42
C ALA A 318 -7.65 13.65 4.89
N VAL A 319 -6.86 12.69 4.40
CA VAL A 319 -6.71 12.41 2.96
C VAL A 319 -6.92 10.93 2.64
N GLY A 320 -7.41 10.65 1.44
CA GLY A 320 -7.60 9.30 0.92
C GLY A 320 -8.43 8.43 1.85
N GLY A 321 -7.97 7.21 2.15
CA GLY A 321 -8.64 6.27 3.04
C GLY A 321 -8.40 6.48 4.53
N ILE A 322 -7.65 7.50 4.95
CA ILE A 322 -7.37 7.73 6.38
C ILE A 322 -8.65 8.03 7.17
N PRO A 323 -9.61 8.86 6.68
CA PRO A 323 -10.88 9.07 7.37
C PRO A 323 -11.73 7.80 7.53
N ASP A 324 -11.56 6.81 6.65
CA ASP A 324 -12.22 5.50 6.77
C ASP A 324 -11.65 4.66 7.93
N LEU A 325 -10.43 4.96 8.38
CA LEU A 325 -9.73 4.26 9.45
C LEU A 325 -9.89 4.94 10.80
N ILE A 326 -9.79 6.28 10.86
CA ILE A 326 -9.88 7.07 12.08
C ILE A 326 -11.31 7.62 12.19
N THR A 327 -12.22 6.77 12.67
CA THR A 327 -13.67 7.06 12.74
C THR A 327 -14.14 7.51 14.13
N SER A 328 -13.24 7.59 15.10
CA SER A 328 -13.54 7.94 16.48
C SER A 328 -12.36 8.67 17.13
N PRO A 329 -12.59 9.59 18.06
CA PRO A 329 -11.53 10.22 18.85
C PRO A 329 -10.69 9.22 19.67
N VAL A 330 -11.22 8.04 19.96
CA VAL A 330 -10.46 6.95 20.59
C VAL A 330 -9.31 6.49 19.72
N LEU A 331 -9.51 6.45 18.40
CA LEU A 331 -8.50 6.02 17.42
C LEU A 331 -7.46 7.10 17.11
N GLY A 332 -7.79 8.37 17.34
CA GLY A 332 -6.90 9.49 17.10
C GLY A 332 -7.58 10.73 16.55
N ALA A 333 -6.81 11.55 15.86
CA ALA A 333 -7.28 12.82 15.30
C ALA A 333 -6.94 12.99 13.82
N LEU A 334 -7.82 13.65 13.10
CA LEU A 334 -7.64 14.05 11.70
C LEU A 334 -7.36 15.54 11.62
N VAL A 335 -6.36 15.93 10.82
CA VAL A 335 -6.00 17.31 10.56
C VAL A 335 -6.04 17.62 9.05
N PRO A 336 -6.21 18.86 8.62
CA PRO A 336 -6.05 19.21 7.21
C PRO A 336 -4.63 18.87 6.71
N PRO A 337 -4.45 18.41 5.47
CA PRO A 337 -3.12 18.23 4.89
C PRO A 337 -2.41 19.60 4.73
N ARG A 338 -1.08 19.61 4.79
CA ARG A 338 -0.24 20.80 4.69
C ARG A 338 -0.58 21.89 5.72
N ALA A 339 -0.95 21.47 6.93
CA ALA A 339 -1.29 22.37 8.04
C ALA A 339 -0.42 22.05 9.27
N PRO A 340 0.86 22.46 9.28
CA PRO A 340 1.79 22.14 10.36
C PRO A 340 1.32 22.62 11.75
N GLU A 341 0.63 23.74 11.83
CA GLU A 341 0.11 24.30 13.09
C GLU A 341 -1.00 23.40 13.66
N ALA A 342 -1.94 22.96 12.81
CA ALA A 342 -3.00 22.03 13.22
C ALA A 342 -2.41 20.66 13.60
N LEU A 343 -1.39 20.21 12.87
CA LEU A 343 -0.67 18.98 13.20
C LEU A 343 0.04 19.08 14.54
N ALA A 344 0.69 20.21 14.84
CA ALA A 344 1.36 20.46 16.12
C ALA A 344 0.38 20.44 17.29
N ALA A 345 -0.76 21.13 17.15
CA ALA A 345 -1.80 21.17 18.17
C ALA A 345 -2.37 19.76 18.44
N ALA A 346 -2.72 19.01 17.39
CA ALA A 346 -3.26 17.66 17.54
C ALA A 346 -2.24 16.67 18.14
N LEU A 347 -0.96 16.77 17.77
CA LEU A 347 0.12 15.96 18.37
C LEU A 347 0.32 16.30 19.85
N THR A 348 0.34 17.58 20.19
CA THR A 348 0.48 18.03 21.59
C THR A 348 -0.65 17.49 22.45
N ASP A 349 -1.90 17.59 21.98
CA ASP A 349 -3.06 17.03 22.68
C ASP A 349 -2.97 15.51 22.81
N ALA A 350 -2.67 14.79 21.72
CA ALA A 350 -2.55 13.34 21.73
C ALA A 350 -1.44 12.83 22.67
N LEU A 351 -0.32 13.57 22.79
CA LEU A 351 0.79 13.22 23.69
C LEU A 351 0.52 13.57 25.17
N ARG A 352 -0.39 14.52 25.45
CA ARG A 352 -0.81 14.89 26.82
C ARG A 352 -1.93 14.01 27.35
N THR A 353 -2.80 13.55 26.46
CA THR A 353 -4.04 12.86 26.84
C THR A 353 -3.82 11.36 27.01
N PRO A 354 -3.93 10.80 28.22
CA PRO A 354 -3.87 9.36 28.44
C PRO A 354 -4.98 8.62 27.67
N TYR A 355 -4.73 7.38 27.30
CA TYR A 355 -5.71 6.51 26.66
C TYR A 355 -5.43 5.04 26.98
N ALA A 356 -6.41 4.18 26.76
CA ALA A 356 -6.29 2.73 26.89
C ALA A 356 -5.88 2.11 25.54
N PRO A 357 -4.67 1.56 25.40
CA PRO A 357 -4.21 0.93 24.16
C PRO A 357 -5.13 -0.21 23.70
N GLU A 358 -5.68 -0.97 24.63
CA GLU A 358 -6.59 -2.08 24.38
C GLU A 358 -7.88 -1.59 23.69
N ALA A 359 -8.46 -0.48 24.13
CA ALA A 359 -9.63 0.12 23.52
C ALA A 359 -9.35 0.60 22.09
N VAL A 360 -8.14 1.12 21.81
CA VAL A 360 -7.71 1.49 20.47
C VAL A 360 -7.58 0.26 19.60
N ALA A 361 -6.94 -0.82 20.10
CA ALA A 361 -6.76 -2.05 19.34
C ALA A 361 -8.11 -2.72 19.03
N GLU A 362 -9.02 -2.79 19.99
CA GLU A 362 -10.35 -3.37 19.81
C GLU A 362 -11.18 -2.59 18.78
N LEU A 363 -11.29 -1.27 18.93
CA LEU A 363 -12.06 -0.41 18.03
C LEU A 363 -11.41 -0.28 16.65
N GLY A 364 -10.07 -0.30 16.59
CA GLY A 364 -9.28 -0.25 15.37
C GLY A 364 -9.16 -1.58 14.63
N ALA A 365 -9.63 -2.68 15.23
CA ALA A 365 -9.57 -4.01 14.63
C ALA A 365 -10.46 -4.06 13.37
N ARG A 366 -9.83 -3.99 12.20
CA ARG A 366 -10.49 -4.13 10.88
C ARG A 366 -10.40 -5.55 10.33
N GLY A 367 -9.97 -6.49 11.17
CA GLY A 367 -9.64 -7.86 10.80
C GLY A 367 -8.28 -7.96 10.11
N GLY A 368 -7.84 -9.20 9.95
CA GLY A 368 -6.58 -9.51 9.26
C GLY A 368 -6.73 -9.51 7.74
N TRP A 369 -5.77 -10.10 7.08
CA TRP A 369 -5.80 -10.30 5.63
C TRP A 369 -6.86 -11.31 5.18
N GLU A 370 -7.31 -12.22 6.05
CA GLU A 370 -8.32 -13.22 5.72
C GLU A 370 -9.69 -12.60 5.34
N PRO A 371 -10.28 -11.66 6.12
CA PRO A 371 -11.50 -10.97 5.71
C PRO A 371 -11.32 -10.15 4.42
N SER A 372 -10.18 -9.48 4.25
CA SER A 372 -9.86 -8.73 3.03
C SER A 372 -9.77 -9.65 1.81
N ALA A 373 -9.11 -10.80 1.94
CA ALA A 373 -9.02 -11.80 0.88
C ALA A 373 -10.38 -12.47 0.60
N ALA A 374 -11.20 -12.71 1.62
CA ALA A 374 -12.55 -13.23 1.44
C ALA A 374 -13.43 -12.26 0.64
N ALA A 375 -13.38 -10.97 0.95
CA ALA A 375 -14.10 -9.94 0.21
C ALA A 375 -13.62 -9.86 -1.24
N LEU A 376 -12.30 -9.88 -1.46
CA LEU A 376 -11.74 -9.90 -2.82
C LEU A 376 -12.15 -11.17 -3.58
N HIS A 377 -12.11 -12.32 -2.94
CA HIS A 377 -12.56 -13.59 -3.52
C HIS A 377 -14.02 -13.53 -3.95
N ALA A 378 -14.90 -12.97 -3.11
CA ALA A 378 -16.31 -12.80 -3.44
C ALA A 378 -16.53 -11.93 -4.71
N VAL A 379 -15.73 -10.85 -4.86
CA VAL A 379 -15.78 -10.02 -6.08
C VAL A 379 -15.30 -10.81 -7.30
N LEU A 380 -14.25 -11.62 -7.16
CA LEU A 380 -13.75 -12.47 -8.25
C LEU A 380 -14.78 -13.52 -8.68
N VAL A 381 -15.46 -14.16 -7.71
CA VAL A 381 -16.55 -15.11 -7.99
C VAL A 381 -17.72 -14.42 -8.68
N ALA A 382 -18.15 -13.26 -8.19
CA ALA A 382 -19.24 -12.49 -8.80
C ALA A 382 -18.91 -12.08 -10.25
N ALA A 383 -17.64 -11.78 -10.55
CA ALA A 383 -17.20 -11.44 -11.89
C ALA A 383 -17.30 -12.62 -12.87
N THR A 384 -17.18 -13.86 -12.42
CA THR A 384 -17.34 -15.07 -13.27
C THR A 384 -18.79 -15.43 -13.56
N GLY A 385 -19.77 -14.72 -13.00
CA GLY A 385 -21.21 -15.08 -13.10
C GLY A 385 -21.60 -16.31 -12.29
N ALA A 386 -20.67 -16.91 -11.53
CA ALA A 386 -20.98 -17.99 -10.60
C ALA A 386 -21.69 -17.42 -9.37
N SER A 387 -22.87 -17.93 -9.03
CA SER A 387 -23.50 -17.63 -7.75
C SER A 387 -22.61 -18.14 -6.62
N VAL A 388 -22.41 -17.32 -5.59
CA VAL A 388 -21.76 -17.75 -4.34
C VAL A 388 -22.62 -18.86 -3.77
N GLY A 389 -22.22 -20.11 -3.99
CA GLY A 389 -22.93 -21.28 -3.49
C GLY A 389 -23.06 -21.14 -1.97
N GLY A 390 -24.32 -21.16 -1.50
CA GLY A 390 -24.61 -21.07 -0.09
C GLY A 390 -23.87 -22.17 0.67
N VAL A 391 -23.09 -21.77 1.63
CA VAL A 391 -22.67 -22.63 2.72
C VAL A 391 -23.94 -22.93 3.51
N ARG A 392 -24.45 -24.18 3.35
CA ARG A 392 -25.47 -24.74 4.26
C ARG A 392 -24.79 -25.14 5.56
#